data_9fcd0fb7c625e50aaca71bb674913284
#
_entry.id   9fcd0fb7c625e50aaca71bb674913284
#
_cell.length_a   1.000
_cell.length_b   1.000
_cell.length_c   1.000
_cell.angle_alpha   90.00
_cell.angle_beta   90.00
_cell.angle_gamma   90.00
#
_symmetry.space_group_name_H-M   'P 1'
#
loop_
_entity.id
_entity.type
_entity.pdbx_description
1 polymer ?
#
loop_
_entity_poly.entity_id
_entity_poly.type
_entity_poly.pdbx_seq_one_letter_code
_entity_poly.pdbx_strand_id
1 'polypeptide(L)'
;MMSDWETFGPLLHGTARAWRLKLDARLKPMGLSQAKWRTLLHLSLADTTLTQAEVAARLGIEEPTLVNLLHRLEREGWVARRNAPHDRRCKTVHLGKRAHRIIAEINATATKLRNELLADIPKAELQTCMEVLARVRSKADNEDKVFERRAVQPGRNSQNGAARSITKMRASHRVAG
;
A
#
# COMPACT_ATOMS: atom_id res chain seq x y z
N MET A 1 -6.34 -33.80 2.52
CA MET A 1 -5.09 -33.41 3.13
C MET A 1 -4.79 -32.02 2.54
N MET A 2 -4.98 -30.94 3.31
CA MET A 2 -4.68 -29.58 2.84
C MET A 2 -3.17 -29.51 2.57
N SER A 3 -2.80 -28.95 1.44
CA SER A 3 -1.39 -28.70 1.12
C SER A 3 -0.78 -27.75 2.16
N ASP A 4 0.45 -27.99 2.61
CA ASP A 4 1.15 -27.13 3.60
C ASP A 4 1.18 -25.64 3.20
N TRP A 5 1.01 -25.37 1.91
CA TRP A 5 0.99 -24.00 1.35
C TRP A 5 -0.36 -23.27 1.50
N GLU A 6 -1.47 -23.99 1.69
CA GLU A 6 -2.81 -23.40 1.85
C GLU A 6 -2.94 -22.57 3.13
N THR A 7 -2.16 -22.93 4.15
CA THR A 7 -2.13 -22.21 5.44
C THR A 7 -1.23 -20.98 5.44
N PHE A 8 -0.39 -20.79 4.42
CA PHE A 8 0.60 -19.69 4.39
C PHE A 8 -0.05 -18.31 4.48
N GLY A 9 -1.04 -18.03 3.64
CA GLY A 9 -1.75 -16.75 3.63
C GLY A 9 -2.44 -16.41 4.95
N PRO A 10 -3.29 -17.34 5.50
CA PRO A 10 -3.89 -17.18 6.82
C PRO A 10 -2.86 -16.99 7.94
N LEU A 11 -1.75 -17.73 7.94
CA LEU A 11 -0.69 -17.60 8.93
C LEU A 11 -0.01 -16.23 8.87
N LEU A 12 0.34 -15.78 7.67
CA LEU A 12 0.94 -14.47 7.44
C LEU A 12 0.02 -13.34 7.94
N HIS A 13 -1.26 -13.38 7.57
CA HIS A 13 -2.26 -12.40 8.00
C HIS A 13 -2.45 -12.42 9.53
N GLY A 14 -2.60 -13.61 10.10
CA GLY A 14 -2.78 -13.79 11.54
C GLY A 14 -1.59 -13.29 12.35
N THR A 15 -0.37 -13.61 11.91
CA THR A 15 0.88 -13.15 12.55
C THR A 15 1.00 -11.62 12.49
N ALA A 16 0.77 -11.02 11.33
CA ALA A 16 0.82 -9.57 11.18
C ALA A 16 -0.26 -8.87 12.06
N ARG A 17 -1.45 -9.46 12.17
CA ARG A 17 -2.52 -8.96 13.05
C ARG A 17 -2.13 -9.07 14.51
N ALA A 18 -1.63 -10.22 14.96
CA ALA A 18 -1.21 -10.44 16.36
C ALA A 18 -0.11 -9.47 16.77
N TRP A 19 0.89 -9.27 15.91
CA TRP A 19 1.96 -8.29 16.11
C TRP A 19 1.40 -6.88 16.32
N ARG A 20 0.51 -6.44 15.42
CA ARG A 20 -0.11 -5.11 15.54
C ARG A 20 -0.92 -4.94 16.81
N LEU A 21 -1.72 -5.92 17.19
CA LEU A 21 -2.52 -5.87 18.41
C LEU A 21 -1.65 -5.77 19.67
N LYS A 22 -0.54 -6.49 19.72
CA LYS A 22 0.42 -6.42 20.84
C LYS A 22 1.05 -5.03 20.93
N LEU A 23 1.45 -4.44 19.80
CA LEU A 23 2.03 -3.09 19.79
C LEU A 23 0.99 -2.03 20.15
N ASP A 24 -0.23 -2.16 19.64
CA ASP A 24 -1.35 -1.26 19.95
C ASP A 24 -1.65 -1.25 21.45
N ALA A 25 -1.72 -2.43 22.07
CA ALA A 25 -1.94 -2.55 23.51
C ALA A 25 -0.85 -1.83 24.34
N ARG A 26 0.41 -1.87 23.90
CA ARG A 26 1.54 -1.21 24.58
C ARG A 26 1.57 0.30 24.39
N LEU A 27 1.08 0.79 23.24
CA LEU A 27 1.06 2.22 22.93
C LEU A 27 -0.23 2.92 23.39
N LYS A 28 -1.29 2.16 23.71
CA LYS A 28 -2.56 2.66 24.17
C LYS A 28 -2.44 3.57 25.42
N PRO A 29 -1.65 3.25 26.46
CA PRO A 29 -1.46 4.13 27.62
C PRO A 29 -0.88 5.51 27.29
N MET A 30 -0.19 5.65 26.13
CA MET A 30 0.33 6.93 25.66
C MET A 30 -0.74 7.81 24.95
N GLY A 31 -2.00 7.40 24.92
CA GLY A 31 -3.08 8.10 24.22
C GLY A 31 -2.97 8.03 22.69
N LEU A 32 -2.25 7.05 22.17
CA LEU A 32 -2.05 6.85 20.74
C LEU A 32 -3.05 5.83 20.20
N SER A 33 -3.93 6.25 19.30
CA SER A 33 -4.75 5.31 18.53
C SER A 33 -3.90 4.54 17.52
N GLN A 34 -4.37 3.34 17.12
CA GLN A 34 -3.67 2.50 16.14
C GLN A 34 -3.34 3.25 14.85
N ALA A 35 -4.31 3.98 14.29
CA ALA A 35 -4.08 4.78 13.08
C ALA A 35 -3.02 5.86 13.29
N LYS A 36 -3.00 6.52 14.46
CA LYS A 36 -2.04 7.57 14.80
C LYS A 36 -0.63 7.01 14.90
N TRP A 37 -0.38 6.03 15.78
CA TRP A 37 0.98 5.53 15.97
C TRP A 37 1.53 4.84 14.72
N ARG A 38 0.69 4.12 13.96
CA ARG A 38 1.13 3.52 12.69
C ARG A 38 1.62 4.57 11.70
N THR A 39 0.86 5.65 11.51
CA THR A 39 1.26 6.75 10.63
C THR A 39 2.59 7.36 11.08
N LEU A 40 2.74 7.68 12.36
CA LEU A 40 3.96 8.27 12.90
C LEU A 40 5.16 7.34 12.77
N LEU A 41 4.98 6.04 13.05
CA LEU A 41 6.02 5.03 12.92
C LEU A 41 6.49 4.89 11.47
N HIS A 42 5.57 4.77 10.51
CA HIS A 42 5.95 4.67 9.09
C HIS A 42 6.65 5.91 8.56
N LEU A 43 6.26 7.10 9.02
CA LEU A 43 6.95 8.34 8.68
C LEU A 43 8.34 8.42 9.30
N SER A 44 8.52 7.91 10.52
CA SER A 44 9.83 7.94 11.21
C SER A 44 10.84 6.94 10.68
N LEU A 45 10.37 5.85 10.06
CA LEU A 45 11.22 4.80 9.48
C LEU A 45 11.51 5.02 7.99
N ALA A 46 11.02 6.12 7.42
CA ALA A 46 11.26 6.42 6.01
C ALA A 46 12.57 7.19 5.82
N ASP A 47 13.43 6.68 4.94
CA ASP A 47 14.70 7.33 4.57
C ASP A 47 14.49 8.61 3.75
N THR A 48 13.32 8.73 3.12
CA THR A 48 12.93 9.87 2.28
C THR A 48 11.58 10.41 2.69
N THR A 49 11.30 11.64 2.28
CA THR A 49 9.98 12.25 2.46
C THR A 49 8.93 11.48 1.65
N LEU A 50 7.85 11.06 2.29
CA LEU A 50 6.76 10.30 1.67
C LEU A 50 5.65 11.21 1.16
N THR A 51 5.11 10.88 -0.01
CA THR A 51 3.84 11.42 -0.51
C THR A 51 2.65 10.82 0.23
N GLN A 52 1.46 11.42 0.11
CA GLN A 52 0.23 10.84 0.70
C GLN A 52 -0.06 9.46 0.13
N ALA A 53 0.10 9.24 -1.18
CA ALA A 53 -0.08 7.94 -1.82
C ALA A 53 0.86 6.87 -1.24
N GLU A 54 2.15 7.18 -1.06
CA GLU A 54 3.11 6.26 -0.45
C GLU A 54 2.79 5.94 1.01
N VAL A 55 2.29 6.92 1.77
CA VAL A 55 1.85 6.68 3.16
C VAL A 55 0.61 5.78 3.17
N ALA A 56 -0.37 5.99 2.27
CA ALA A 56 -1.55 5.14 2.14
C ALA A 56 -1.18 3.69 1.83
N ALA A 57 -0.30 3.50 0.83
CA ALA A 57 0.21 2.17 0.45
C ALA A 57 0.93 1.46 1.62
N ARG A 58 1.80 2.18 2.37
CA ARG A 58 2.49 1.61 3.55
C ARG A 58 1.54 1.25 4.69
N LEU A 59 0.45 1.99 4.85
CA LEU A 59 -0.57 1.71 5.85
C LEU A 59 -1.57 0.63 5.41
N GLY A 60 -1.63 0.32 4.10
CA GLY A 60 -2.62 -0.58 3.50
C GLY A 60 -4.03 -0.02 3.59
N ILE A 61 -4.21 1.27 3.31
CA ILE A 61 -5.51 1.97 3.31
C ILE A 61 -5.65 2.81 2.05
N GLU A 62 -6.89 3.08 1.66
CA GLU A 62 -7.22 3.97 0.54
C GLU A 62 -6.82 5.43 0.81
N GLU A 63 -6.38 6.14 -0.24
CA GLU A 63 -5.97 7.54 -0.12
C GLU A 63 -7.04 8.46 0.50
N PRO A 64 -8.34 8.39 0.18
CA PRO A 64 -9.36 9.22 0.83
C PRO A 64 -9.44 8.99 2.34
N THR A 65 -9.27 7.74 2.78
CA THR A 65 -9.21 7.40 4.22
C THR A 65 -7.98 8.00 4.89
N LEU A 66 -6.83 7.94 4.21
CA LEU A 66 -5.61 8.58 4.69
C LEU A 66 -5.76 10.11 4.79
N VAL A 67 -6.33 10.76 3.77
CA VAL A 67 -6.54 12.23 3.77
C VAL A 67 -7.32 12.66 5.00
N ASN A 68 -8.41 11.97 5.32
CA ASN A 68 -9.21 12.26 6.53
C ASN A 68 -8.41 12.05 7.83
N LEU A 69 -7.57 11.00 7.88
CA LEU A 69 -6.68 10.75 9.01
C LEU A 69 -5.64 11.87 9.14
N LEU A 70 -4.98 12.25 8.05
CA LEU A 70 -3.96 13.30 8.03
C LEU A 70 -4.52 14.68 8.41
N HIS A 71 -5.77 15.00 8.02
CA HIS A 71 -6.43 16.24 8.46
C HIS A 71 -6.55 16.32 9.98
N ARG A 72 -6.91 15.20 10.64
CA ARG A 72 -6.97 15.15 12.11
C ARG A 72 -5.58 15.27 12.73
N LEU A 73 -4.60 14.52 12.22
CA LEU A 73 -3.24 14.51 12.74
C LEU A 73 -2.55 15.87 12.58
N GLU A 74 -2.82 16.58 11.47
CA GLU A 74 -2.28 17.92 11.21
C GLU A 74 -2.88 18.96 12.16
N ARG A 75 -4.19 18.92 12.36
CA ARG A 75 -4.90 19.78 13.33
C ARG A 75 -4.40 19.59 14.77
N GLU A 76 -4.02 18.36 15.12
CA GLU A 76 -3.44 18.01 16.43
C GLU A 76 -1.92 18.28 16.49
N GLY A 77 -1.28 18.74 15.42
CA GLY A 77 0.15 19.04 15.36
C GLY A 77 1.09 17.82 15.29
N TRP A 78 0.56 16.64 14.92
CA TRP A 78 1.33 15.42 14.78
C TRP A 78 2.06 15.32 13.43
N VAL A 79 1.46 15.86 12.38
CA VAL A 79 2.04 15.89 11.04
C VAL A 79 1.87 17.27 10.41
N ALA A 80 2.61 17.54 9.34
CA ALA A 80 2.43 18.69 8.46
C ALA A 80 2.43 18.19 7.00
N ARG A 81 1.53 18.73 6.18
CA ARG A 81 1.48 18.43 4.75
C ARG A 81 2.02 19.60 3.95
N ARG A 82 2.85 19.33 2.96
CA ARG A 82 3.45 20.33 2.09
C ARG A 82 3.25 19.94 0.63
N ASN A 83 3.27 20.91 -0.28
CA ASN A 83 3.32 20.61 -1.71
C ASN A 83 4.66 19.96 -2.04
N ALA A 84 4.67 18.95 -2.89
CA ALA A 84 5.91 18.37 -3.39
C ALA A 84 6.66 19.41 -4.25
N PRO A 85 8.00 19.47 -4.20
CA PRO A 85 8.79 20.47 -4.91
C PRO A 85 8.57 20.49 -6.43
N HIS A 86 8.34 19.32 -7.01
CA HIS A 86 8.25 19.13 -8.46
C HIS A 86 6.83 18.94 -8.99
N ASP A 87 5.85 18.73 -8.11
CA ASP A 87 4.44 18.57 -8.48
C ASP A 87 3.51 19.11 -7.39
N ARG A 88 2.90 20.27 -7.63
CA ARG A 88 1.97 20.92 -6.68
C ARG A 88 0.67 20.12 -6.46
N ARG A 89 0.36 19.13 -7.31
CA ARG A 89 -0.77 18.23 -7.15
C ARG A 89 -0.48 17.14 -6.10
N CYS A 90 0.80 16.82 -5.91
CA CYS A 90 1.24 15.87 -4.90
C CYS A 90 1.53 16.58 -3.58
N LYS A 91 1.07 15.98 -2.48
CA LYS A 91 1.40 16.44 -1.12
C LYS A 91 2.31 15.44 -0.43
N THR A 92 3.34 15.98 0.19
CA THR A 92 4.26 15.23 1.06
C THR A 92 3.83 15.36 2.52
N VAL A 93 4.14 14.32 3.31
CA VAL A 93 3.78 14.26 4.73
C VAL A 93 5.05 14.29 5.57
N HIS A 94 5.08 15.18 6.54
CA HIS A 94 6.22 15.38 7.44
C HIS A 94 5.78 15.19 8.89
N LEU A 95 6.69 14.74 9.75
CA LEU A 95 6.44 14.70 11.18
C LEU A 95 6.33 16.12 11.74
N GLY A 96 5.28 16.38 12.52
CA GLY A 96 5.09 17.64 13.24
C GLY A 96 5.97 17.70 14.51
N LYS A 97 6.15 18.90 15.04
CA LYS A 97 6.95 19.12 16.26
C LYS A 97 6.52 18.25 17.44
N ARG A 98 5.22 17.99 17.56
CA ARG A 98 4.66 17.15 18.63
C ARG A 98 5.08 15.67 18.45
N ALA A 99 5.19 15.18 17.23
CA ALA A 99 5.56 13.80 16.94
C ALA A 99 7.01 13.50 17.34
N HIS A 100 7.94 14.44 17.15
CA HIS A 100 9.36 14.23 17.46
C HIS A 100 9.61 13.81 18.91
N ARG A 101 8.76 14.24 19.85
CA ARG A 101 8.89 13.86 21.26
C ARG A 101 8.44 12.43 21.55
N ILE A 102 7.41 11.93 20.84
CA ILE A 102 6.83 10.61 21.10
C ILE A 102 7.43 9.49 20.22
N ILE A 103 8.09 9.85 19.12
CA ILE A 103 8.67 8.87 18.18
C ILE A 103 9.71 7.98 18.89
N ALA A 104 10.53 8.54 19.76
CA ALA A 104 11.52 7.75 20.50
C ALA A 104 10.86 6.67 21.36
N GLU A 105 9.76 6.99 22.02
CA GLU A 105 8.99 6.05 22.86
C GLU A 105 8.27 5.00 22.00
N ILE A 106 7.71 5.39 20.85
CA ILE A 106 7.11 4.45 19.88
C ILE A 106 8.18 3.46 19.40
N ASN A 107 9.34 3.96 18.98
CA ASN A 107 10.43 3.12 18.46
C ASN A 107 11.01 2.21 19.55
N ALA A 108 11.20 2.69 20.76
CA ALA A 108 11.67 1.88 21.89
C ALA A 108 10.67 0.76 22.20
N THR A 109 9.36 1.07 22.24
CA THR A 109 8.32 0.09 22.48
C THR A 109 8.23 -0.95 21.37
N ALA A 110 8.35 -0.52 20.10
CA ALA A 110 8.37 -1.43 18.95
C ALA A 110 9.62 -2.34 18.96
N THR A 111 10.79 -1.79 19.31
CA THR A 111 12.04 -2.56 19.43
C THR A 111 11.96 -3.58 20.56
N LYS A 112 11.42 -3.19 21.74
CA LYS A 112 11.22 -4.11 22.86
C LYS A 112 10.30 -5.26 22.46
N LEU A 113 9.17 -4.97 21.82
CA LEU A 113 8.25 -6.00 21.34
C LEU A 113 8.93 -6.95 20.34
N ARG A 114 9.68 -6.40 19.38
CA ARG A 114 10.43 -7.20 18.38
C ARG A 114 11.38 -8.17 19.06
N ASN A 115 12.19 -7.67 19.98
CA ASN A 115 13.18 -8.48 20.70
C ASN A 115 12.51 -9.59 21.50
N GLU A 116 11.38 -9.31 22.14
CA GLU A 116 10.64 -10.32 22.90
C GLU A 116 10.03 -11.41 22.01
N LEU A 117 9.40 -11.01 20.87
CA LEU A 117 8.74 -11.95 19.98
C LEU A 117 9.71 -12.80 19.15
N LEU A 118 10.95 -12.34 18.98
CA LEU A 118 11.96 -13.00 18.14
C LEU A 118 13.12 -13.59 18.97
N ALA A 119 13.05 -13.55 20.29
CA ALA A 119 14.16 -13.93 21.18
C ALA A 119 14.65 -15.37 20.95
N ASP A 120 13.73 -16.31 20.77
CA ASP A 120 14.01 -17.73 20.67
C ASP A 120 14.19 -18.22 19.22
N ILE A 121 14.20 -17.30 18.25
CA ILE A 121 14.33 -17.65 16.83
C ILE A 121 15.75 -17.40 16.37
N PRO A 122 16.44 -18.41 15.82
CA PRO A 122 17.79 -18.26 15.28
C PRO A 122 17.88 -17.18 14.21
N LYS A 123 18.93 -16.38 14.21
CA LYS A 123 19.14 -15.29 13.25
C LYS A 123 19.09 -15.76 11.80
N ALA A 124 19.61 -16.94 11.50
CA ALA A 124 19.60 -17.51 10.15
C ALA A 124 18.17 -17.81 9.66
N GLU A 125 17.32 -18.31 10.55
CA GLU A 125 15.90 -18.57 10.21
C GLU A 125 15.13 -17.28 10.00
N LEU A 126 15.37 -16.26 10.83
CA LEU A 126 14.79 -14.93 10.65
C LEU A 126 15.22 -14.30 9.33
N GLN A 127 16.50 -14.44 8.96
CA GLN A 127 17.00 -13.93 7.69
C GLN A 127 16.29 -14.60 6.50
N THR A 128 16.23 -15.94 6.52
CA THR A 128 15.51 -16.71 5.48
C THR A 128 14.03 -16.32 5.39
N CYS A 129 13.36 -16.18 6.54
CA CYS A 129 11.96 -15.74 6.60
C CYS A 129 11.78 -14.36 5.96
N MET A 130 12.63 -13.40 6.29
CA MET A 130 12.58 -12.04 5.73
C MET A 130 12.79 -12.05 4.21
N GLU A 131 13.72 -12.84 3.70
CA GLU A 131 13.96 -13.00 2.25
C GLU A 131 12.75 -13.60 1.53
N VAL A 132 12.13 -14.63 2.09
CA VAL A 132 10.91 -15.23 1.55
C VAL A 132 9.78 -14.20 1.51
N LEU A 133 9.53 -13.50 2.61
CA LEU A 133 8.49 -12.47 2.69
C LEU A 133 8.74 -11.31 1.71
N ALA A 134 10.00 -10.89 1.55
CA ALA A 134 10.37 -9.86 0.58
C ALA A 134 10.09 -10.31 -0.87
N ARG A 135 10.38 -11.56 -1.20
CA ARG A 135 10.07 -12.14 -2.53
C ARG A 135 8.57 -12.24 -2.79
N VAL A 136 7.80 -12.70 -1.80
CA VAL A 136 6.33 -12.77 -1.90
C VAL A 136 5.75 -11.38 -2.14
N ARG A 137 6.17 -10.40 -1.35
CA ARG A 137 5.74 -9.01 -1.49
C ARG A 137 6.06 -8.43 -2.87
N SER A 138 7.30 -8.62 -3.35
CA SER A 138 7.72 -8.11 -4.66
C SER A 138 6.90 -8.70 -5.81
N LYS A 139 6.49 -9.97 -5.71
CA LYS A 139 5.61 -10.58 -6.72
C LYS A 139 4.21 -9.97 -6.69
N ALA A 140 3.62 -9.81 -5.50
CA ALA A 140 2.31 -9.18 -5.33
C ALA A 140 2.30 -7.74 -5.88
N ASP A 141 3.28 -6.90 -5.49
CA ASP A 141 3.39 -5.51 -5.96
C ASP A 141 3.60 -5.40 -7.49
N ASN A 142 4.21 -6.38 -8.14
CA ASN A 142 4.42 -6.40 -9.59
C ASN A 142 3.16 -6.84 -10.35
N GLU A 143 2.36 -7.73 -9.80
CA GLU A 143 1.09 -8.15 -10.41
C GLU A 143 0.10 -6.99 -10.43
N ASP A 144 -0.01 -6.22 -9.36
CA ASP A 144 -0.86 -5.04 -9.29
C ASP A 144 -0.51 -4.02 -10.38
N LYS A 145 0.77 -3.75 -10.61
CA LYS A 145 1.24 -2.86 -11.69
C LYS A 145 0.90 -3.37 -13.09
N VAL A 146 0.85 -4.67 -13.29
CA VAL A 146 0.45 -5.29 -14.59
C VAL A 146 -1.05 -5.16 -14.79
N PHE A 147 -1.86 -5.35 -13.75
CA PHE A 147 -3.31 -5.16 -13.80
C PHE A 147 -3.67 -3.70 -14.06
N GLU A 148 -3.06 -2.75 -13.38
CA GLU A 148 -3.27 -1.31 -13.62
C GLU A 148 -2.92 -0.91 -15.06
N ARG A 149 -1.80 -1.39 -15.61
CA ARG A 149 -1.41 -1.13 -17.02
C ARG A 149 -2.40 -1.72 -18.02
N ARG A 150 -3.00 -2.87 -17.73
CA ARG A 150 -4.04 -3.48 -18.58
C ARG A 150 -5.37 -2.75 -18.48
N ALA A 151 -5.74 -2.26 -17.31
CA ALA A 151 -6.97 -1.50 -17.08
C ALA A 151 -6.94 -0.10 -17.74
N VAL A 152 -5.75 0.50 -17.90
CA VAL A 152 -5.55 1.83 -18.53
C VAL A 152 -5.48 1.74 -20.07
N GLN A 153 -5.43 0.53 -20.68
CA GLN A 153 -5.57 0.34 -22.14
C GLN A 153 -6.98 -0.19 -22.49
N PRO A 154 -8.03 0.67 -22.61
CA PRO A 154 -9.28 0.25 -23.21
C PRO A 154 -9.04 -0.03 -24.68
N GLY A 155 -9.39 -1.25 -25.12
CA GLY A 155 -9.25 -1.86 -26.41
C GLY A 155 -9.19 -0.96 -27.63
N ARG A 156 -8.02 -0.85 -28.23
CA ARG A 156 -7.86 -0.55 -29.66
C ARG A 156 -8.04 -1.85 -30.43
N ASN A 157 -9.27 -2.36 -30.51
CA ASN A 157 -9.58 -3.37 -31.54
C ASN A 157 -11.11 -3.57 -31.63
N SER A 158 -11.81 -2.68 -32.34
CA SER A 158 -13.17 -2.93 -32.91
C SER A 158 -13.62 -1.78 -33.80
N GLN A 159 -12.81 -1.32 -34.74
CA GLN A 159 -13.31 -0.45 -35.82
C GLN A 159 -12.55 -0.69 -37.14
N ASN A 160 -12.41 -1.93 -37.58
CA ASN A 160 -11.97 -2.24 -38.94
C ASN A 160 -12.65 -3.52 -39.49
N GLY A 161 -13.95 -3.66 -39.30
CA GLY A 161 -14.70 -4.83 -39.80
C GLY A 161 -16.02 -4.52 -40.51
N ALA A 162 -16.45 -3.24 -40.59
CA ALA A 162 -17.80 -2.89 -41.12
C ALA A 162 -17.80 -2.02 -42.37
N ALA A 163 -16.71 -1.86 -43.12
CA ALA A 163 -16.65 -0.99 -44.30
C ALA A 163 -16.39 -1.70 -45.65
N ARG A 164 -16.55 -3.02 -45.73
CA ARG A 164 -16.30 -3.77 -46.99
C ARG A 164 -17.47 -4.63 -47.47
N SER A 165 -18.71 -4.39 -47.11
CA SER A 165 -19.85 -5.21 -47.52
C SER A 165 -21.01 -4.49 -48.19
N ILE A 166 -20.92 -3.20 -48.53
CA ILE A 166 -22.04 -2.45 -49.11
C ILE A 166 -21.79 -2.00 -50.57
N THR A 167 -20.67 -2.34 -51.20
CA THR A 167 -20.35 -1.90 -52.59
C THR A 167 -20.51 -3.02 -53.65
N LYS A 168 -21.16 -4.14 -53.37
CA LYS A 168 -21.30 -5.24 -54.35
C LYS A 168 -22.75 -5.64 -54.65
N MET A 169 -23.76 -4.78 -54.42
CA MET A 169 -25.17 -5.07 -54.67
C MET A 169 -25.91 -3.97 -55.46
N ARG A 170 -25.24 -3.24 -56.36
CA ARG A 170 -25.86 -2.27 -57.27
C ARG A 170 -25.30 -2.29 -58.70
N ALA A 171 -25.11 -3.49 -59.26
CA ALA A 171 -24.75 -3.62 -60.68
C ALA A 171 -25.31 -4.92 -61.28
N SER A 172 -26.66 -5.10 -61.26
CA SER A 172 -27.33 -6.09 -62.08
C SER A 172 -28.81 -5.78 -62.13
N HIS A 173 -29.17 -4.69 -62.81
CA HIS A 173 -30.54 -4.49 -63.36
C HIS A 173 -30.51 -3.33 -64.35
N ARG A 174 -29.96 -3.59 -65.50
CA ARG A 174 -30.27 -2.89 -66.77
C ARG A 174 -29.65 -3.71 -67.90
N VAL A 175 -30.45 -4.53 -68.57
CA VAL A 175 -30.56 -4.79 -69.98
C VAL A 175 -31.56 -5.93 -70.12
N ALA A 176 -32.70 -5.62 -70.62
CA ALA A 176 -33.48 -6.37 -71.61
C ALA A 176 -34.94 -5.80 -71.60
N GLY A 177 -35.35 -5.34 -72.73
CA GLY A 177 -36.71 -5.00 -73.14
C GLY A 177 -36.88 -3.59 -73.61
#